data_e6f6dca0800cfcd0cdbb94797e2a7ebb
#
_entry.id   e6f6dca0800cfcd0cdbb94797e2a7ebb
#
_cell.length_a   1.000
_cell.length_b   1.000
_cell.length_c   1.000
_cell.angle_alpha   90.00
_cell.angle_beta   90.00
_cell.angle_gamma   90.00
#
_symmetry.space_group_name_H-M   'P 1'
#
loop_
_entity.id
_entity.type
_entity.pdbx_description
1 polymer ?
#
loop_
_entity_poly.entity_id
_entity_poly.type
_entity_poly.pdbx_seq_one_letter_code
_entity_poly.pdbx_strand_id
1 'polypeptide(L)'
;MDYGKFFSKDTEAFVGSPTREIFKKVDINSIYSLSGGYPSPDALPVESMGETMREVLAKYGPKAFQYGGTQGVTELREAISARFGEPLERIQITTSSQQGIDVCARVFLDPGDVVLTSNPTYLGALQSFKSYRAEMVGVARRTDIEEFRAAYE
;
A
#
# COMPACT_ATOMS: atom_id res chain seq x y z
N MET A 1 -31.83 -11.28 -3.51
CA MET A 1 -31.61 -11.37 -2.05
C MET A 1 -30.86 -10.13 -1.64
N ASP A 2 -31.36 -9.34 -0.70
CA ASP A 2 -30.67 -8.13 -0.24
C ASP A 2 -29.63 -8.51 0.81
N TYR A 3 -28.36 -8.39 0.44
CA TYR A 3 -27.22 -8.69 1.31
C TYR A 3 -26.78 -7.49 2.17
N GLY A 4 -27.32 -6.30 1.93
CA GLY A 4 -26.93 -5.06 2.64
C GLY A 4 -27.05 -5.16 4.16
N LYS A 5 -28.06 -5.89 4.65
CA LYS A 5 -28.30 -6.13 6.07
C LYS A 5 -27.21 -6.94 6.79
N PHE A 6 -26.31 -7.59 6.04
CA PHE A 6 -25.20 -8.37 6.62
C PHE A 6 -23.88 -7.61 6.63
N PHE A 7 -23.84 -6.43 6.02
CA PHE A 7 -22.62 -5.63 6.02
C PHE A 7 -22.39 -5.01 7.39
N SER A 8 -21.12 -4.94 7.78
CA SER A 8 -20.74 -4.19 8.97
C SER A 8 -20.96 -2.69 8.75
N LYS A 9 -21.17 -1.93 9.82
CA LYS A 9 -21.25 -0.47 9.74
C LYS A 9 -20.00 0.17 9.14
N ASP A 10 -18.86 -0.48 9.27
CA ASP A 10 -17.58 0.01 8.75
C ASP A 10 -17.53 -0.04 7.22
N THR A 11 -18.34 -0.91 6.58
CA THR A 11 -18.43 -0.93 5.11
C THR A 11 -19.11 0.30 4.51
N GLU A 12 -19.87 1.05 5.29
CA GLU A 12 -20.44 2.33 4.86
C GLU A 12 -19.34 3.38 4.56
N ALA A 13 -18.17 3.22 5.19
CA ALA A 13 -17.01 4.06 4.96
C ALA A 13 -16.27 3.75 3.64
N PHE A 14 -16.51 2.58 3.03
CA PHE A 14 -15.90 2.20 1.75
C PHE A 14 -16.64 2.83 0.58
N VAL A 15 -16.28 4.07 0.28
CA VAL A 15 -16.68 4.70 -0.98
C VAL A 15 -15.78 4.16 -2.09
N GLY A 16 -16.37 3.73 -3.21
CA GLY A 16 -15.60 3.26 -4.36
C GLY A 16 -14.51 4.26 -4.78
N SER A 17 -13.37 3.77 -5.25
CA SER A 17 -12.28 4.64 -5.68
C SER A 17 -12.71 5.49 -6.89
N PRO A 18 -12.72 6.82 -6.78
CA PRO A 18 -13.05 7.70 -7.91
C PRO A 18 -12.19 7.43 -9.15
N THR A 19 -10.92 7.11 -8.93
CA THR A 19 -9.97 6.75 -9.99
C THR A 19 -10.41 5.50 -10.74
N ARG A 20 -10.86 4.45 -10.03
CA ARG A 20 -11.37 3.23 -10.65
C ARG A 20 -12.65 3.47 -11.47
N GLU A 21 -13.52 4.36 -11.01
CA GLU A 21 -14.73 4.70 -11.76
C GLU A 21 -14.42 5.45 -13.06
N ILE A 22 -13.37 6.29 -13.07
CA ILE A 22 -12.87 6.93 -14.29
C ILE A 22 -12.36 5.87 -15.28
N PHE A 23 -11.55 4.92 -14.81
CA PHE A 23 -11.00 3.87 -15.67
C PHE A 23 -12.04 2.93 -16.28
N LYS A 24 -13.17 2.73 -15.63
CA LYS A 24 -14.28 1.97 -16.22
C LYS A 24 -14.93 2.65 -17.42
N LYS A 25 -14.81 3.96 -17.53
CA LYS A 25 -15.50 4.79 -18.54
C LYS A 25 -14.59 5.23 -19.68
N VAL A 26 -13.31 5.03 -19.58
CA VAL A 26 -12.31 5.53 -20.53
C VAL A 26 -11.46 4.37 -21.05
N ASP A 27 -11.33 4.29 -22.39
CA ASP A 27 -10.32 3.40 -22.97
C ASP A 27 -8.93 3.93 -22.73
N ILE A 28 -8.22 3.30 -21.79
CA ILE A 28 -6.88 3.69 -21.37
C ILE A 28 -5.85 3.64 -22.50
N ASN A 29 -6.13 2.85 -23.56
CA ASN A 29 -5.23 2.74 -24.71
C ASN A 29 -5.36 3.92 -25.69
N SER A 30 -6.43 4.71 -25.55
CA SER A 30 -6.71 5.86 -26.43
C SER A 30 -6.22 7.21 -25.86
N ILE A 31 -5.69 7.21 -24.64
CA ILE A 31 -5.28 8.45 -23.93
C ILE A 31 -3.96 8.28 -23.18
N TYR A 32 -3.25 9.40 -22.99
CA TYR A 32 -2.15 9.47 -22.03
C TYR A 32 -2.73 9.73 -20.62
N SER A 33 -2.87 8.66 -19.85
CA SER A 33 -3.45 8.76 -18.49
C SER A 33 -2.38 9.17 -17.48
N LEU A 34 -2.62 10.25 -16.74
CA LEU A 34 -1.82 10.69 -15.61
C LEU A 34 -2.48 10.38 -14.25
N SER A 35 -3.63 9.71 -14.24
CA SER A 35 -4.45 9.57 -13.04
C SER A 35 -4.17 8.31 -12.22
N GLY A 36 -3.64 7.26 -12.82
CA GLY A 36 -3.49 5.95 -12.16
C GLY A 36 -2.12 5.68 -11.54
N GLY A 37 -1.12 6.48 -11.89
CA GLY A 37 0.26 6.21 -11.48
C GLY A 37 0.82 4.91 -12.06
N TYR A 38 0.27 4.43 -13.19
CA TYR A 38 0.77 3.23 -13.86
C TYR A 38 2.14 3.49 -14.47
N PRO A 39 3.12 2.59 -14.25
CA PRO A 39 4.38 2.66 -14.97
C PRO A 39 4.16 2.45 -16.47
N SER A 40 5.01 3.04 -17.30
CA SER A 40 5.02 2.74 -18.75
C SER A 40 5.26 1.24 -18.95
N PRO A 41 4.53 0.59 -19.88
CA PRO A 41 4.79 -0.81 -20.23
C PRO A 41 6.27 -1.07 -20.59
N ASP A 42 6.92 -0.14 -21.27
CA ASP A 42 8.33 -0.23 -21.66
C ASP A 42 9.32 -0.18 -20.48
N ALA A 43 8.85 0.31 -19.31
CA ALA A 43 9.65 0.34 -18.09
C ALA A 43 9.58 -0.98 -17.30
N LEU A 44 8.73 -1.91 -17.72
CA LEU A 44 8.56 -3.20 -17.02
C LEU A 44 9.62 -4.20 -17.52
N PRO A 45 10.48 -4.72 -16.64
CA PRO A 45 11.63 -5.56 -17.04
C PRO A 45 11.22 -7.02 -17.29
N VAL A 46 10.36 -7.27 -18.30
CA VAL A 46 9.73 -8.59 -18.53
C VAL A 46 10.76 -9.69 -18.80
N GLU A 47 11.78 -9.40 -19.63
CA GLU A 47 12.80 -10.40 -19.99
C GLU A 47 13.63 -10.79 -18.78
N SER A 48 14.18 -9.82 -18.04
CA SER A 48 14.99 -10.10 -16.85
C SER A 48 14.19 -10.74 -15.72
N MET A 49 12.90 -10.45 -15.61
CA MET A 49 12.00 -11.16 -14.69
C MET A 49 11.83 -12.64 -15.07
N GLY A 50 11.73 -12.93 -16.37
CA GLY A 50 11.66 -14.31 -16.86
C GLY A 50 12.94 -15.10 -16.55
N GLU A 51 14.10 -14.47 -16.68
CA GLU A 51 15.40 -15.07 -16.32
C GLU A 51 15.52 -15.29 -14.83
N THR A 52 15.24 -14.27 -14.02
CA THR A 52 15.23 -14.36 -12.55
C THR A 52 14.30 -15.47 -12.05
N MET A 53 13.10 -15.57 -12.64
CA MET A 53 12.17 -16.65 -12.27
C MET A 53 12.77 -18.04 -12.52
N ARG A 54 13.41 -18.24 -13.68
CA ARG A 54 14.08 -19.53 -13.98
C ARG A 54 15.19 -19.84 -12.98
N GLU A 55 16.01 -18.86 -12.60
CA GLU A 55 17.07 -19.03 -11.59
C GLU A 55 16.51 -19.37 -10.22
N VAL A 56 15.47 -18.67 -9.78
CA VAL A 56 14.78 -18.94 -8.51
C VAL A 56 14.22 -20.35 -8.47
N LEU A 57 13.55 -20.79 -9.54
CA LEU A 57 12.99 -22.14 -9.63
C LEU A 57 14.08 -23.21 -9.67
N ALA A 58 15.17 -22.96 -10.37
CA ALA A 58 16.32 -23.88 -10.40
C ALA A 58 16.98 -24.02 -9.01
N LYS A 59 17.08 -22.91 -8.27
CA LYS A 59 17.73 -22.87 -6.96
C LYS A 59 16.85 -23.42 -5.83
N TYR A 60 15.58 -23.07 -5.80
CA TYR A 60 14.68 -23.35 -4.67
C TYR A 60 13.64 -24.44 -4.97
N GLY A 61 13.38 -24.74 -6.25
CA GLY A 61 12.41 -25.76 -6.66
C GLY A 61 11.03 -25.56 -6.01
N PRO A 62 10.43 -26.65 -5.46
CA PRO A 62 9.12 -26.57 -4.81
C PRO A 62 9.07 -25.61 -3.61
N LYS A 63 10.21 -25.34 -2.95
CA LYS A 63 10.28 -24.42 -1.81
C LYS A 63 9.88 -22.99 -2.19
N ALA A 64 10.09 -22.60 -3.45
CA ALA A 64 9.69 -21.27 -3.94
C ALA A 64 8.17 -21.03 -3.89
N PHE A 65 7.37 -22.09 -3.83
CA PHE A 65 5.90 -22.03 -3.79
C PHE A 65 5.33 -22.41 -2.42
N GLN A 66 6.19 -22.74 -1.46
CA GLN A 66 5.75 -23.21 -0.15
C GLN A 66 5.53 -22.01 0.81
N TYR A 67 4.74 -22.26 1.85
CA TYR A 67 4.60 -21.32 2.95
C TYR A 67 5.95 -20.96 3.56
N GLY A 68 6.13 -19.66 3.81
CA GLY A 68 7.32 -19.11 4.50
C GLY A 68 7.01 -18.61 5.91
N GLY A 69 8.00 -18.02 6.55
CA GLY A 69 7.83 -17.33 7.82
C GLY A 69 6.88 -16.12 7.71
N THR A 70 6.16 -15.80 8.77
CA THR A 70 5.24 -14.67 8.82
C THR A 70 5.88 -13.32 8.47
N GLN A 71 7.17 -13.17 8.80
CA GLN A 71 7.92 -11.96 8.49
C GLN A 71 8.41 -11.89 7.03
N GLY A 72 8.23 -12.95 6.27
CA GLY A 72 8.71 -13.09 4.90
C GLY A 72 9.95 -13.98 4.78
N VAL A 73 10.38 -14.21 3.55
CA VAL A 73 11.52 -15.06 3.22
C VAL A 73 12.80 -14.47 3.79
N THR A 74 13.58 -15.28 4.52
CA THR A 74 14.79 -14.84 5.22
C THR A 74 15.82 -14.24 4.27
N GLU A 75 16.05 -14.86 3.13
CA GLU A 75 17.01 -14.40 2.13
C GLU A 75 16.67 -13.02 1.59
N LEU A 76 15.37 -12.70 1.41
CA LEU A 76 14.92 -11.37 1.01
C LEU A 76 15.13 -10.34 2.12
N ARG A 77 14.81 -10.70 3.36
CA ARG A 77 15.01 -9.82 4.52
C ARG A 77 16.49 -9.53 4.75
N GLU A 78 17.36 -10.52 4.60
CA GLU A 78 18.81 -10.37 4.67
C GLU A 78 19.35 -9.43 3.58
N ALA A 79 18.86 -9.57 2.34
CA ALA A 79 19.22 -8.67 1.24
C ALA A 79 18.79 -7.21 1.51
N ILE A 80 17.60 -7.01 2.08
CA ILE A 80 17.11 -5.70 2.47
C ILE A 80 17.93 -5.13 3.62
N SER A 81 18.21 -5.94 4.65
CA SER A 81 19.06 -5.58 5.77
C SER A 81 20.46 -5.11 5.30
N ALA A 82 21.09 -5.88 4.45
CA ALA A 82 22.40 -5.55 3.89
C ALA A 82 22.37 -4.25 3.06
N ARG A 83 21.28 -4.01 2.32
CA ARG A 83 21.16 -2.81 1.46
C ARG A 83 20.91 -1.52 2.24
N PHE A 84 20.09 -1.58 3.28
CA PHE A 84 19.60 -0.40 3.99
C PHE A 84 20.21 -0.23 5.39
N GLY A 85 20.99 -1.19 5.88
CA GLY A 85 21.60 -1.16 7.21
C GLY A 85 20.61 -1.39 8.36
N GLU A 86 19.39 -1.85 8.06
CA GLU A 86 18.38 -2.11 9.08
C GLU A 86 18.54 -3.49 9.71
N PRO A 87 18.38 -3.64 11.03
CA PRO A 87 18.38 -4.93 11.70
C PRO A 87 17.29 -5.85 11.16
N LEU A 88 17.60 -7.14 11.03
CA LEU A 88 16.71 -8.13 10.44
C LEU A 88 15.35 -8.24 11.14
N GLU A 89 15.33 -8.08 12.46
CA GLU A 89 14.12 -8.11 13.27
C GLU A 89 13.17 -6.94 13.03
N ARG A 90 13.62 -5.86 12.40
CA ARG A 90 12.81 -4.69 12.03
C ARG A 90 12.25 -4.77 10.61
N ILE A 91 12.52 -5.85 9.90
CA ILE A 91 12.10 -6.00 8.51
C ILE A 91 10.92 -6.96 8.43
N GLN A 92 9.79 -6.46 7.97
CA GLN A 92 8.58 -7.22 7.67
C GLN A 92 8.28 -7.11 6.17
N ILE A 93 8.14 -8.24 5.50
CA ILE A 93 7.71 -8.27 4.08
C ILE A 93 6.19 -8.24 4.03
N THR A 94 5.66 -7.40 3.15
CA THR A 94 4.23 -7.29 2.86
C THR A 94 3.99 -7.46 1.36
N THR A 95 2.76 -7.80 0.97
CA THR A 95 2.39 -7.95 -0.46
C THR A 95 2.48 -6.65 -1.24
N SER A 96 2.36 -5.52 -0.56
CA SER A 96 2.55 -4.17 -1.12
C SER A 96 2.60 -3.15 0.01
N SER A 97 2.91 -1.89 -0.31
CA SER A 97 2.81 -0.77 0.63
C SER A 97 1.40 -0.59 1.17
N GLN A 98 0.36 -0.92 0.40
CA GLN A 98 -1.03 -0.85 0.87
C GLN A 98 -1.28 -1.79 2.05
N GLN A 99 -0.76 -3.02 2.02
CA GLN A 99 -0.84 -3.92 3.17
C GLN A 99 -0.04 -3.38 4.37
N GLY A 100 1.13 -2.80 4.12
CA GLY A 100 1.93 -2.17 5.18
C GLY A 100 1.16 -1.05 5.88
N ILE A 101 0.53 -0.16 5.10
CA ILE A 101 -0.30 0.94 5.62
C ILE A 101 -1.47 0.39 6.43
N ASP A 102 -2.17 -0.62 5.93
CA ASP A 102 -3.33 -1.21 6.61
C ASP A 102 -2.94 -1.88 7.92
N VAL A 103 -1.84 -2.65 7.93
CA VAL A 103 -1.32 -3.28 9.15
C VAL A 103 -0.90 -2.23 10.18
N CYS A 104 -0.21 -1.15 9.76
CA CYS A 104 0.14 -0.05 10.66
C CYS A 104 -1.12 0.62 11.23
N ALA A 105 -2.10 0.93 10.37
CA ALA A 105 -3.36 1.51 10.83
C ALA A 105 -4.05 0.62 11.87
N ARG A 106 -4.08 -0.69 11.62
CA ARG A 106 -4.69 -1.67 12.53
C ARG A 106 -3.99 -1.76 13.89
N VAL A 107 -2.67 -1.56 13.92
CA VAL A 107 -1.86 -1.69 15.14
C VAL A 107 -1.90 -0.42 15.98
N PHE A 108 -2.00 0.75 15.34
CA PHE A 108 -1.77 2.03 15.99
C PHE A 108 -3.01 2.91 16.12
N LEU A 109 -4.14 2.59 15.45
CA LEU A 109 -5.30 3.46 15.43
C LEU A 109 -6.50 2.84 16.14
N ASP A 110 -7.04 3.59 17.08
CA ASP A 110 -8.36 3.40 17.63
C ASP A 110 -9.39 4.34 16.93
N PRO A 111 -10.70 4.03 16.96
CA PRO A 111 -11.71 4.92 16.43
C PRO A 111 -11.67 6.31 17.08
N GLY A 112 -11.53 7.35 16.26
CA GLY A 112 -11.42 8.74 16.70
C GLY A 112 -9.99 9.27 16.83
N ASP A 113 -8.99 8.41 16.66
CA ASP A 113 -7.59 8.87 16.60
C ASP A 113 -7.35 9.75 15.38
N VAL A 114 -6.45 10.73 15.55
CA VAL A 114 -6.11 11.69 14.50
C VAL A 114 -4.87 11.23 13.73
N VAL A 115 -5.01 11.20 12.40
CA VAL A 115 -3.89 10.93 11.49
C VAL A 115 -3.56 12.18 10.68
N LEU A 116 -2.36 12.71 10.85
CA LEU A 116 -1.86 13.80 10.02
C LEU A 116 -1.39 13.25 8.66
N THR A 117 -1.90 13.80 7.59
CA THR A 117 -1.55 13.42 6.22
C THR A 117 -1.12 14.62 5.41
N SER A 118 -0.25 14.43 4.41
CA SER A 118 -0.06 15.48 3.42
C SER A 118 -1.35 15.73 2.63
N ASN A 119 -1.57 16.96 2.18
CA ASN A 119 -2.68 17.29 1.28
C ASN A 119 -2.13 17.95 0.00
N PRO A 120 -2.19 17.30 -1.17
CA PRO A 120 -2.78 15.96 -1.45
C PRO A 120 -1.93 14.77 -0.95
N THR A 121 -2.58 13.63 -0.70
CA THR A 121 -1.95 12.38 -0.28
C THR A 121 -2.48 11.17 -1.06
N TYR A 122 -1.92 9.99 -0.78
CA TYR A 122 -2.30 8.73 -1.42
C TYR A 122 -3.69 8.26 -0.98
N LEU A 123 -4.61 8.11 -1.95
CA LEU A 123 -6.00 7.74 -1.68
C LEU A 123 -6.17 6.38 -0.99
N GLY A 124 -5.28 5.42 -1.27
CA GLY A 124 -5.31 4.11 -0.64
C GLY A 124 -5.02 4.19 0.86
N ALA A 125 -4.14 5.08 1.29
CA ALA A 125 -3.88 5.32 2.71
C ALA A 125 -5.11 5.90 3.41
N LEU A 126 -5.76 6.90 2.80
CA LEU A 126 -6.99 7.48 3.33
C LEU A 126 -8.11 6.45 3.51
N GLN A 127 -8.22 5.49 2.58
CA GLN A 127 -9.20 4.40 2.69
C GLN A 127 -8.89 3.48 3.87
N SER A 128 -7.62 3.12 4.07
CA SER A 128 -7.21 2.31 5.23
C SER A 128 -7.52 3.05 6.55
N PHE A 129 -7.09 4.29 6.69
CA PHE A 129 -7.35 5.07 7.93
C PHE A 129 -8.85 5.22 8.21
N LYS A 130 -9.63 5.48 7.17
CA LYS A 130 -11.09 5.61 7.29
C LYS A 130 -11.75 4.29 7.74
N SER A 131 -11.24 3.14 7.33
CA SER A 131 -11.78 1.84 7.76
C SER A 131 -11.56 1.56 9.24
N TYR A 132 -10.57 2.20 9.85
CA TYR A 132 -10.34 2.19 11.30
C TYR A 132 -11.00 3.37 12.03
N ARG A 133 -11.84 4.15 11.33
CA ARG A 133 -12.57 5.32 11.86
C ARG A 133 -11.66 6.41 12.43
N ALA A 134 -10.44 6.52 11.90
CA ALA A 134 -9.55 7.60 12.26
C ALA A 134 -10.02 8.93 11.62
N GLU A 135 -9.74 10.03 12.31
CA GLU A 135 -9.92 11.38 11.80
C GLU A 135 -8.67 11.81 11.03
N MET A 136 -8.85 12.34 9.83
CA MET A 136 -7.73 12.72 8.97
C MET A 136 -7.61 14.22 8.89
N VAL A 137 -6.47 14.75 9.31
CA VAL A 137 -6.12 16.17 9.20
C VAL A 137 -5.07 16.34 8.12
N GLY A 138 -5.44 17.07 7.07
CA GLY A 138 -4.55 17.34 5.93
C GLY A 138 -3.68 18.56 6.18
N VAL A 139 -2.36 18.43 6.08
CA VAL A 139 -1.40 19.53 6.11
C VAL A 139 -0.80 19.77 4.73
N ALA A 140 -0.47 21.00 4.38
CA ALA A 140 0.08 21.32 3.07
C ALA A 140 1.44 20.59 2.87
N ARG A 141 1.69 20.11 1.65
CA ARG A 141 2.87 19.28 1.34
C ARG A 141 4.22 20.00 1.58
N ARG A 142 4.23 21.32 1.62
CA ARG A 142 5.40 22.16 1.92
C ARG A 142 5.20 22.94 3.22
N THR A 143 4.49 22.35 4.15
CA THR A 143 4.28 22.88 5.49
C THR A 143 5.61 23.00 6.21
N ASP A 144 5.86 24.15 6.82
CA ASP A 144 6.98 24.32 7.75
C ASP A 144 6.69 23.64 9.10
N ILE A 145 7.68 23.62 9.97
CA ILE A 145 7.57 22.89 11.24
C ILE A 145 6.53 23.54 12.17
N GLU A 146 6.30 24.85 12.07
CA GLU A 146 5.34 25.57 12.89
C GLU A 146 3.90 25.26 12.49
N GLU A 147 3.61 25.24 11.18
CA GLU A 147 2.31 24.84 10.65
C GLU A 147 1.99 23.37 10.97
N PHE A 148 3.02 22.49 10.92
CA PHE A 148 2.86 21.10 11.30
C PHE A 148 2.54 20.96 12.80
N ARG A 149 3.22 21.72 13.67
CA ARG A 149 2.93 21.75 15.12
C ARG A 149 1.51 22.24 15.40
N ALA A 150 1.07 23.32 14.75
CA ALA A 150 -0.27 23.84 14.90
C ALA A 150 -1.38 22.87 14.47
N ALA A 151 -1.08 21.96 13.52
CA ALA A 151 -2.00 20.91 13.13
C ALA A 151 -1.99 19.70 14.09
N TYR A 152 -0.93 19.56 14.91
CA TYR A 152 -0.80 18.49 15.90
C TYR A 152 -1.43 18.86 17.25
N GLU A 153 -1.41 20.11 17.65
CA GLU A 153 -2.06 20.66 18.85
C GLU A 153 -3.59 20.77 18.71
#